data_3858ce165ac82571e4aea29032028e5b
#
_entry.id   3858ce165ac82571e4aea29032028e5b
#
_cell.length_a   1.000
_cell.length_b   1.000
_cell.length_c   1.000
_cell.angle_alpha   90.00
_cell.angle_beta   90.00
_cell.angle_gamma   90.00
#
_symmetry.space_group_name_H-M   'P 1'
#
loop_
_entity.id
_entity.type
_entity.pdbx_description
1 polymer ?
#
loop_
_entity_poly.entity_id
_entity_poly.type
_entity_poly.pdbx_seq_one_letter_code
_entity_poly.pdbx_strand_id
1 'polypeptide(L)'
;MIIVESGPLEEMKAHVVTTFPDECCGFLYGAEQTNGSRMISTILKVNNSKTGDKKRRFEISGKDYMLAEKFALENNILLLGIYHSHPNHPAIPSEHDRVAALPYFSYVILSATPGMIDHIRSWKLNDETQFEEEAFSPTHLNQSI
;
A
#
# COMPACT_ATOMS: atom_id res chain seq x y z
N MET A 1 9.42 -4.74 -9.50
CA MET A 1 9.58 -5.11 -8.08
C MET A 1 9.41 -3.90 -7.20
N ILE A 2 8.79 -4.09 -6.06
CA ILE A 2 8.69 -3.07 -5.04
C ILE A 2 9.51 -3.50 -3.83
N ILE A 3 10.32 -2.57 -3.30
CA ILE A 3 11.19 -2.78 -2.16
C ILE A 3 10.76 -1.81 -1.07
N VAL A 4 10.49 -2.31 0.14
CA VAL A 4 10.02 -1.48 1.23
C VAL A 4 11.03 -1.46 2.36
N GLU A 5 11.46 -0.27 2.76
CA GLU A 5 12.39 -0.11 3.88
C GLU A 5 11.74 -0.55 5.19
N SER A 6 12.56 -0.98 6.14
CA SER A 6 12.07 -1.57 7.38
C SER A 6 11.22 -0.61 8.21
N GLY A 7 11.58 0.67 8.26
CA GLY A 7 10.80 1.68 8.98
C GLY A 7 9.35 1.78 8.50
N PRO A 8 9.12 2.15 7.22
CA PRO A 8 7.76 2.22 6.70
C PRO A 8 7.05 0.87 6.72
N LEU A 9 7.76 -0.24 6.53
CA LEU A 9 7.13 -1.56 6.60
C LEU A 9 6.55 -1.83 8.00
N GLU A 10 7.31 -1.54 9.06
CA GLU A 10 6.83 -1.72 10.42
C GLU A 10 5.67 -0.76 10.74
N GLU A 11 5.70 0.45 10.20
CA GLU A 11 4.59 1.38 10.35
C GLU A 11 3.30 0.87 9.70
N MET A 12 3.40 0.30 8.50
CA MET A 12 2.25 -0.32 7.83
C MET A 12 1.68 -1.46 8.65
N LYS A 13 2.54 -2.36 9.12
CA LYS A 13 2.11 -3.51 9.92
C LYS A 13 1.42 -3.08 11.20
N ALA A 14 1.97 -2.10 11.89
CA ALA A 14 1.35 -1.57 13.12
C ALA A 14 -0.02 -0.94 12.84
N HIS A 15 -0.14 -0.22 11.73
CA HIS A 15 -1.40 0.39 11.31
C HIS A 15 -2.48 -0.69 11.07
N VAL A 16 -2.11 -1.76 10.36
CA VAL A 16 -3.01 -2.87 10.08
C VAL A 16 -3.48 -3.55 11.37
N VAL A 17 -2.56 -3.86 12.27
CA VAL A 17 -2.89 -4.55 13.54
C VAL A 17 -3.78 -3.67 14.42
N THR A 18 -3.49 -2.37 14.47
CA THR A 18 -4.26 -1.42 15.30
C THR A 18 -5.68 -1.21 14.77
N THR A 19 -5.85 -1.22 13.44
CA THR A 19 -7.15 -0.94 12.81
C THR A 19 -8.04 -2.18 12.71
N PHE A 20 -7.43 -3.37 12.75
CA PHE A 20 -8.18 -4.62 12.66
C PHE A 20 -9.39 -4.59 13.61
N PRO A 21 -10.60 -5.02 13.21
CA PRO A 21 -10.95 -5.78 12.00
C PRO A 21 -11.40 -4.93 10.81
N ASP A 22 -11.22 -3.62 10.85
CA ASP A 22 -11.52 -2.75 9.71
C ASP A 22 -10.33 -2.72 8.76
N GLU A 23 -10.58 -2.49 7.47
CA GLU A 23 -9.52 -2.22 6.51
C GLU A 23 -8.88 -0.87 6.80
N CYS A 24 -7.57 -0.81 6.77
CA CYS A 24 -6.83 0.44 6.80
C CYS A 24 -6.22 0.72 5.43
N CYS A 25 -5.80 1.94 5.20
CA CYS A 25 -5.16 2.35 3.97
C CYS A 25 -4.17 3.48 4.19
N GLY A 26 -3.33 3.68 3.19
CA GLY A 26 -2.36 4.76 3.20
C GLY A 26 -1.61 4.85 1.89
N PHE A 27 -0.73 5.84 1.79
CA PHE A 27 0.05 6.12 0.60
C PHE A 27 1.50 5.67 0.77
N LEU A 28 2.12 5.28 -0.35
CA LEU A 28 3.49 4.81 -0.42
C LEU A 28 4.33 5.82 -1.21
N TYR A 29 5.46 6.23 -0.64
CA TYR A 29 6.35 7.22 -1.25
C TYR A 29 7.78 6.70 -1.31
N GLY A 30 8.52 7.22 -2.28
CA GLY A 30 9.92 6.89 -2.40
C GLY A 30 10.50 7.30 -3.73
N ALA A 31 11.27 6.41 -4.35
CA ALA A 31 11.95 6.67 -5.61
C ALA A 31 11.87 5.47 -6.55
N GLU A 32 11.91 5.74 -7.84
CA GLU A 32 12.07 4.71 -8.85
C GLU A 32 13.56 4.56 -9.17
N GLN A 33 14.02 3.32 -9.28
CA GLN A 33 15.40 3.02 -9.60
C GLN A 33 15.57 2.82 -11.10
N THR A 34 16.81 2.86 -11.57
CA THR A 34 17.11 2.75 -13.01
C THR A 34 16.65 1.43 -13.62
N ASN A 35 16.55 0.37 -12.83
CA ASN A 35 16.06 -0.93 -13.27
C ASN A 35 14.53 -1.07 -13.24
N GLY A 36 13.82 0.02 -12.92
CA GLY A 36 12.36 0.02 -12.83
C GLY A 36 11.79 -0.38 -11.48
N SER A 37 12.64 -0.81 -10.54
CA SER A 37 12.18 -1.12 -9.18
C SER A 37 11.78 0.14 -8.43
N ARG A 38 10.83 -0.01 -7.50
CA ARG A 38 10.38 1.09 -6.64
C ARG A 38 10.87 0.86 -5.23
N MET A 39 11.54 1.87 -4.65
CA MET A 39 11.99 1.83 -3.27
C MET A 39 11.08 2.70 -2.42
N ILE A 40 10.36 2.09 -1.49
CA ILE A 40 9.46 2.80 -0.59
C ILE A 40 10.21 3.18 0.67
N SER A 41 10.30 4.47 0.95
CA SER A 41 11.01 5.02 2.09
C SER A 41 10.10 5.71 3.10
N THR A 42 8.87 6.03 2.71
CA THR A 42 7.93 6.79 3.55
C THR A 42 6.52 6.31 3.29
N ILE A 43 5.69 6.28 4.32
CA ILE A 43 4.25 6.07 4.17
C ILE A 43 3.49 7.23 4.80
N LEU A 44 2.24 7.40 4.36
CA LEU A 44 1.32 8.33 4.97
C LEU A 44 0.02 7.58 5.24
N LYS A 45 -0.32 7.44 6.52
CA LYS A 45 -1.58 6.80 6.91
C LYS A 45 -2.76 7.68 6.53
N VAL A 46 -3.84 7.07 6.08
CA VAL A 46 -5.05 7.78 5.68
C VAL A 46 -6.25 7.15 6.36
N ASN A 47 -7.22 7.97 6.74
CA ASN A 47 -8.46 7.45 7.28
C ASN A 47 -9.25 6.76 6.18
N ASN A 48 -9.78 5.58 6.51
CA ASN A 48 -10.72 4.91 5.63
C ASN A 48 -12.03 5.70 5.65
N SER A 49 -12.33 6.41 4.56
CA SER A 49 -13.51 7.27 4.45
C SER A 49 -14.76 6.51 4.02
N LYS A 50 -14.68 5.19 3.88
CA LYS A 50 -15.83 4.37 3.51
C LYS A 50 -16.94 4.50 4.55
N THR A 51 -18.17 4.75 4.08
CA THR A 51 -19.35 4.66 4.91
C THR A 51 -19.90 3.24 4.81
N GLY A 52 -20.27 2.66 5.95
CA GLY A 52 -20.78 1.29 6.00
C GLY A 52 -19.70 0.28 6.28
N ASP A 53 -19.50 -0.71 5.41
CA ASP A 53 -18.69 -1.90 5.69
C ASP A 53 -17.20 -1.65 5.53
N LYS A 54 -16.54 -1.16 6.58
CA LYS A 54 -15.09 -0.96 6.62
C LYS A 54 -14.29 -2.24 6.81
N LYS A 55 -14.93 -3.33 7.13
CA LYS A 55 -14.25 -4.63 7.30
C LYS A 55 -13.89 -5.26 5.97
N ARG A 56 -14.57 -4.88 4.90
CA ARG A 56 -14.40 -5.44 3.57
C ARG A 56 -13.92 -4.43 2.54
N ARG A 57 -14.01 -3.14 2.85
CA ARG A 57 -13.75 -2.09 1.86
C ARG A 57 -13.09 -0.90 2.50
N PHE A 58 -12.33 -0.19 1.68
CA PHE A 58 -11.81 1.11 2.04
C PHE A 58 -12.10 2.09 0.91
N GLU A 59 -12.11 3.36 1.25
CA GLU A 59 -12.15 4.46 0.30
C GLU A 59 -11.20 5.56 0.75
N ILE A 60 -10.56 6.19 -0.22
CA ILE A 60 -9.73 7.36 0.00
C ILE A 60 -10.44 8.54 -0.63
N SER A 61 -10.68 9.61 0.14
CA SER A 61 -11.35 10.80 -0.37
C SER A 61 -10.49 11.53 -1.39
N GLY A 62 -11.13 12.30 -2.28
CA GLY A 62 -10.42 13.15 -3.23
C GLY A 62 -9.52 14.17 -2.54
N LYS A 63 -9.95 14.67 -1.39
CA LYS A 63 -9.14 15.58 -0.57
C LYS A 63 -7.86 14.91 -0.09
N ASP A 64 -7.94 13.67 0.36
CA ASP A 64 -6.77 12.93 0.83
C ASP A 64 -5.81 12.62 -0.32
N TYR A 65 -6.30 12.31 -1.52
CA TYR A 65 -5.46 12.18 -2.70
C TYR A 65 -4.72 13.48 -3.01
N MET A 66 -5.41 14.60 -2.94
CA MET A 66 -4.81 15.90 -3.21
C MET A 66 -3.73 16.24 -2.19
N LEU A 67 -3.98 15.96 -0.91
CA LEU A 67 -2.99 16.16 0.15
C LEU A 67 -1.79 15.24 -0.01
N ALA A 68 -2.02 14.01 -0.49
CA ALA A 68 -0.96 13.06 -0.75
C ALA A 68 -0.01 13.54 -1.86
N GLU A 69 -0.56 14.07 -2.94
CA GLU A 69 0.24 14.64 -4.02
C GLU A 69 1.02 15.87 -3.57
N LYS A 70 0.39 16.72 -2.77
CA LYS A 70 1.05 17.89 -2.19
C LYS A 70 2.22 17.49 -1.30
N PHE A 71 2.04 16.47 -0.47
CA PHE A 71 3.10 15.94 0.38
C PHE A 71 4.31 15.48 -0.44
N ALA A 72 4.06 14.78 -1.55
CA ALA A 72 5.12 14.32 -2.44
C ALA A 72 5.93 15.50 -3.00
N LEU A 73 5.26 16.53 -3.48
CA LEU A 73 5.91 17.72 -4.01
C LEU A 73 6.72 18.46 -2.95
N GLU A 74 6.14 18.65 -1.76
CA GLU A 74 6.79 19.39 -0.67
C GLU A 74 8.01 18.67 -0.11
N ASN A 75 8.03 17.34 -0.20
CA ASN A 75 9.12 16.52 0.34
C ASN A 75 10.06 16.00 -0.74
N ASN A 76 9.85 16.39 -1.99
CA ASN A 76 10.69 16.00 -3.12
C ASN A 76 10.84 14.47 -3.23
N ILE A 77 9.74 13.76 -3.09
CA ILE A 77 9.65 12.30 -3.25
C ILE A 77 8.50 11.97 -4.19
N LEU A 78 8.45 10.74 -4.69
CA LEU A 78 7.39 10.30 -5.58
C LEU A 78 6.29 9.59 -4.81
N LEU A 79 5.04 9.88 -5.17
CA LEU A 79 3.89 9.09 -4.73
C LEU A 79 3.80 7.87 -5.64
N LEU A 80 4.04 6.69 -5.11
CA LEU A 80 4.22 5.47 -5.91
C LEU A 80 3.09 4.46 -5.77
N GLY A 81 2.28 4.58 -4.75
CA GLY A 81 1.21 3.61 -4.57
C GLY A 81 0.39 3.78 -3.32
N ILE A 82 -0.39 2.75 -3.06
CA ILE A 82 -1.32 2.69 -1.94
C ILE A 82 -1.13 1.33 -1.27
N TYR A 83 -1.20 1.30 0.07
CA TYR A 83 -1.34 0.05 0.80
C TYR A 83 -2.72 -0.02 1.44
N HIS A 84 -3.21 -1.23 1.60
CA HIS A 84 -4.41 -1.47 2.40
C HIS A 84 -4.38 -2.87 2.98
N SER A 85 -5.22 -3.12 3.96
CA SER A 85 -5.29 -4.41 4.62
C SER A 85 -6.49 -5.22 4.15
N HIS A 86 -6.34 -6.55 4.19
CA HIS A 86 -7.42 -7.52 4.01
C HIS A 86 -7.59 -8.29 5.32
N PRO A 87 -8.49 -7.84 6.22
CA PRO A 87 -8.75 -8.57 7.46
C PRO A 87 -9.39 -9.93 7.18
N ASN A 88 -8.76 -11.00 7.66
CA ASN A 88 -9.24 -12.37 7.58
C ASN A 88 -9.40 -12.94 6.17
N HIS A 89 -8.74 -12.37 5.16
CA HIS A 89 -8.73 -12.96 3.82
C HIS A 89 -7.41 -12.67 3.10
N PRO A 90 -7.12 -13.40 2.01
CA PRO A 90 -5.81 -13.32 1.36
C PRO A 90 -5.49 -11.94 0.76
N ALA A 91 -4.20 -11.66 0.58
CA ALA A 91 -3.72 -10.42 -0.02
C ALA A 91 -3.86 -10.42 -1.55
N ILE A 92 -5.06 -10.70 -2.03
CA ILE A 92 -5.43 -10.74 -3.44
C ILE A 92 -6.47 -9.67 -3.69
N PRO A 93 -6.27 -8.79 -4.72
CA PRO A 93 -7.20 -7.69 -4.97
C PRO A 93 -8.62 -8.17 -5.24
N SER A 94 -9.58 -7.50 -4.66
CA SER A 94 -10.99 -7.71 -4.98
C SER A 94 -11.36 -6.98 -6.28
N GLU A 95 -12.54 -7.28 -6.82
CA GLU A 95 -13.06 -6.53 -7.97
C GLU A 95 -13.25 -5.05 -7.62
N HIS A 96 -13.67 -4.76 -6.38
CA HIS A 96 -13.77 -3.39 -5.91
C HIS A 96 -12.40 -2.69 -5.91
N ASP A 97 -11.36 -3.38 -5.47
CA ASP A 97 -9.99 -2.85 -5.50
C ASP A 97 -9.58 -2.53 -6.94
N ARG A 98 -9.88 -3.42 -7.88
CA ARG A 98 -9.52 -3.26 -9.29
C ARG A 98 -10.21 -2.05 -9.92
N VAL A 99 -11.49 -1.89 -9.68
CA VAL A 99 -12.26 -0.79 -10.26
C VAL A 99 -11.76 0.57 -9.77
N ALA A 100 -11.33 0.65 -8.51
CA ALA A 100 -10.82 1.88 -7.91
C ALA A 100 -9.34 2.16 -8.21
N ALA A 101 -8.63 1.20 -8.79
CA ALA A 101 -7.18 1.30 -8.95
C ALA A 101 -6.76 2.28 -10.03
N LEU A 102 -5.59 2.92 -9.80
CA LEU A 102 -4.95 3.84 -10.75
C LEU A 102 -3.79 3.13 -11.45
N PRO A 103 -3.60 3.35 -12.76
CA PRO A 103 -2.65 2.58 -13.56
C PRO A 103 -1.19 2.68 -13.12
N TYR A 104 -0.77 3.81 -12.60
CA TYR A 104 0.63 4.04 -12.24
C TYR A 104 1.01 3.38 -10.92
N PHE A 105 0.07 3.23 -10.01
CA PHE A 105 0.37 2.88 -8.62
C PHE A 105 0.68 1.39 -8.43
N SER A 106 1.58 1.13 -7.47
CA SER A 106 1.69 -0.19 -6.85
C SER A 106 0.67 -0.30 -5.72
N TYR A 107 0.04 -1.46 -5.60
CA TYR A 107 -0.95 -1.73 -4.55
C TYR A 107 -0.44 -2.84 -3.65
N VAL A 108 -0.02 -2.46 -2.44
CA VAL A 108 0.47 -3.39 -1.43
C VAL A 108 -0.70 -3.79 -0.54
N ILE A 109 -0.97 -5.08 -0.47
CA ILE A 109 -2.06 -5.62 0.36
C ILE A 109 -1.45 -6.44 1.48
N LEU A 110 -1.86 -6.12 2.72
CA LEU A 110 -1.42 -6.85 3.91
C LEU A 110 -2.60 -7.68 4.43
N SER A 111 -2.48 -8.99 4.33
CA SER A 111 -3.47 -9.91 4.89
C SER A 111 -3.23 -10.04 6.39
N ALA A 112 -4.29 -9.91 7.18
CA ALA A 112 -4.20 -9.91 8.64
C ALA A 112 -5.21 -10.83 9.29
N THR A 113 -4.79 -11.42 10.40
CA THR A 113 -5.64 -12.11 11.37
C THR A 113 -5.53 -11.35 12.69
N PRO A 114 -6.35 -11.67 13.71
CA PRO A 114 -6.28 -10.94 14.98
C PRO A 114 -4.86 -10.87 15.53
N GLY A 115 -4.34 -9.65 15.67
CA GLY A 115 -3.04 -9.39 16.27
C GLY A 115 -1.82 -9.65 15.42
N MET A 116 -1.97 -10.07 14.15
CA MET A 116 -0.80 -10.40 13.34
C MET A 116 -1.01 -10.23 11.84
N ILE A 117 0.11 -10.03 11.14
CA ILE A 117 0.14 -10.01 9.67
C ILE A 117 0.43 -11.43 9.19
N ASP A 118 -0.42 -11.93 8.29
CA ASP A 118 -0.26 -13.27 7.73
C ASP A 118 0.69 -13.27 6.54
N HIS A 119 0.42 -12.41 5.56
CA HIS A 119 1.29 -12.28 4.38
C HIS A 119 1.05 -10.94 3.69
N ILE A 120 1.97 -10.56 2.79
CA ILE A 120 1.94 -9.29 2.05
C ILE A 120 2.23 -9.57 0.59
N ARG A 121 1.45 -8.97 -0.31
CA ARG A 121 1.67 -9.04 -1.76
C ARG A 121 1.49 -7.67 -2.38
N SER A 122 2.14 -7.45 -3.51
CA SER A 122 2.02 -6.19 -4.27
C SER A 122 1.52 -6.46 -5.68
N TRP A 123 0.70 -5.55 -6.19
CA TRP A 123 0.00 -5.69 -7.46
C TRP A 123 0.06 -4.40 -8.26
N LYS A 124 0.06 -4.53 -9.60
CA LYS A 124 -0.02 -3.40 -10.51
C LYS A 124 -1.02 -3.72 -11.62
N LEU A 125 -1.74 -2.70 -12.10
CA LEU A 125 -2.60 -2.88 -13.26
C LEU A 125 -1.74 -3.00 -14.53
N ASN A 126 -2.11 -3.95 -15.39
CA ASN A 126 -1.55 -4.04 -16.73
C ASN A 126 -2.34 -3.15 -17.70
N ASP A 127 -1.96 -3.17 -18.99
CA ASP A 127 -2.61 -2.35 -20.02
C ASP A 127 -4.08 -2.71 -20.25
N GLU A 128 -4.50 -3.88 -19.80
CA GLU A 128 -5.89 -4.35 -19.91
C GLU A 128 -6.68 -4.10 -18.63
N THR A 129 -6.15 -3.28 -17.71
CA THR A 129 -6.75 -2.95 -16.42
C THR A 129 -7.02 -4.17 -15.52
N GLN A 130 -6.19 -5.19 -15.66
CA GLN A 130 -6.18 -6.35 -14.77
C GLN A 130 -4.95 -6.30 -13.87
N PHE A 131 -5.10 -6.72 -12.63
CA PHE A 131 -3.95 -6.77 -11.72
C PHE A 131 -3.00 -7.92 -12.07
N GLU A 132 -1.71 -7.61 -12.03
CA GLU A 132 -0.63 -8.60 -12.08
C GLU A 132 0.23 -8.44 -10.84
N GLU A 133 0.60 -9.56 -10.24
CA GLU A 133 1.45 -9.52 -9.04
C GLU A 133 2.87 -9.12 -9.43
N GLU A 134 3.45 -8.21 -8.64
CA GLU A 134 4.87 -7.86 -8.75
C GLU A 134 5.62 -8.40 -7.54
N ALA A 135 6.92 -8.64 -7.71
CA ALA A 135 7.75 -9.09 -6.61
C ALA A 135 7.79 -8.03 -5.49
N PHE A 136 7.59 -8.48 -4.26
CA PHE A 136 7.66 -7.67 -3.05
C PHE A 136 8.86 -8.10 -2.23
N SER A 137 9.68 -7.13 -1.79
CA SER A 137 10.86 -7.43 -0.99
C SER A 137 11.03 -6.39 0.12
N PRO A 138 11.13 -6.82 1.38
CA PRO A 138 11.58 -5.91 2.43
C PRO A 138 13.09 -5.71 2.30
N THR A 139 13.57 -4.51 2.64
CA THR A 139 15.01 -4.32 2.75
C THR A 139 15.48 -4.75 4.13
N HIS A 140 16.71 -5.27 4.16
CA HIS A 140 17.41 -5.59 5.39
C HIS A 140 18.64 -4.69 5.48
N LEU A 141 18.62 -3.72 6.40
CA LEU A 141 19.67 -2.72 6.49
C LEU A 141 21.05 -3.32 6.67
N ASN A 142 21.14 -4.42 7.40
CA ASN A 142 22.41 -5.07 7.66
C ASN A 142 22.98 -5.83 6.46
N GLN A 143 22.24 -5.95 5.38
CA GLN A 143 22.74 -6.57 4.15
C GLN A 143 23.76 -5.71 3.44
N SER A 144 23.80 -4.42 3.74
CA SER A 144 24.77 -3.52 3.14
C SER A 144 26.18 -3.71 3.68
N ILE A 145 26.34 -4.53 4.66
CA ILE A 145 27.61 -4.85 5.26
C ILE A 145 28.17 -6.11 4.62
#